data_1425c494be0867b10da5bc735e208e6b
#
_entry.id   1425c494be0867b10da5bc735e208e6b
#
_cell.length_a   1.000
_cell.length_b   1.000
_cell.length_c   1.000
_cell.angle_alpha   90.00
_cell.angle_beta   90.00
_cell.angle_gamma   90.00
#
_symmetry.space_group_name_H-M   'P 1'
#
loop_
_entity.id
_entity.type
_entity.pdbx_description
1 polymer ?
#
loop_
_entity_poly.entity_id
_entity_poly.type
_entity_poly.pdbx_seq_one_letter_code
_entity_poly.pdbx_strand_id
1 'polypeptide(L)'
;LTGDKKWLPLAEKYTEALDSVQYLTWHHDVGFMIGSSYLNGYRFANKEEYKPVIIQTAKSLSTRFRPAAGVLQSWDADKGWQAQRGWKCPVIIDNMMNLELLFEASKLSGDSTYYNIAVKHADTTMKNHFRDDNSCYHVVDYDPVTGEVRKRQTAQGYADESIWSRGQAWAIYGYAVCYRETKDRKYLDQALKTFNMMKNLKNMPEDLIPYWDMSAPNHATFRRLPVSLPPFMRSARWMCRMQPAIKRMPTVSWFLFLLRLTGLHWVRTETSC
;
A
#
# COMPACT_ATOMS: atom_id res chain seq x y z
N LEU A 1 -13.15 14.80 -2.48
CA LEU A 1 -12.39 15.34 -1.34
C LEU A 1 -12.89 16.73 -0.91
N THR A 2 -13.09 17.64 -1.85
CA THR A 2 -13.59 19.01 -1.57
C THR A 2 -15.12 19.13 -1.64
N GLY A 3 -15.80 18.16 -2.24
CA GLY A 3 -17.23 18.24 -2.58
C GLY A 3 -17.54 19.19 -3.75
N ASP A 4 -16.55 19.90 -4.27
CA ASP A 4 -16.73 20.89 -5.33
C ASP A 4 -16.64 20.21 -6.71
N LYS A 5 -17.79 20.12 -7.37
CA LYS A 5 -17.96 19.46 -8.67
C LYS A 5 -17.13 20.06 -9.81
N LYS A 6 -16.63 21.30 -9.66
CA LYS A 6 -15.78 21.95 -10.69
C LYS A 6 -14.49 21.18 -10.98
N TRP A 7 -14.01 20.39 -10.00
CA TRP A 7 -12.79 19.58 -10.15
C TRP A 7 -13.01 18.25 -10.89
N LEU A 8 -14.26 17.81 -11.05
CA LEU A 8 -14.58 16.51 -11.62
C LEU A 8 -14.10 16.36 -13.07
N PRO A 9 -14.36 17.31 -14.01
CA PRO A 9 -13.89 17.17 -15.40
C PRO A 9 -12.37 17.11 -15.51
N LEU A 10 -11.67 17.85 -14.63
CA LEU A 10 -10.21 17.80 -14.60
C LEU A 10 -9.69 16.45 -14.08
N ALA A 11 -10.30 15.91 -13.04
CA ALA A 11 -9.97 14.60 -12.49
C ALA A 11 -10.22 13.49 -13.52
N GLU A 12 -11.34 13.53 -14.23
CA GLU A 12 -11.69 12.59 -15.31
C GLU A 12 -10.65 12.65 -16.43
N LYS A 13 -10.34 13.83 -16.92
CA LYS A 13 -9.33 14.03 -18.00
C LYS A 13 -7.99 13.38 -17.65
N TYR A 14 -7.48 13.59 -16.43
CA TYR A 14 -6.20 12.99 -16.02
C TYR A 14 -6.30 11.51 -15.70
N THR A 15 -7.44 11.03 -15.23
CA THR A 15 -7.70 9.61 -15.05
C THR A 15 -7.69 8.88 -16.40
N GLU A 16 -8.45 9.37 -17.37
CA GLU A 16 -8.60 8.74 -18.68
C GLU A 16 -7.31 8.78 -19.51
N ALA A 17 -6.42 9.74 -19.26
CA ALA A 17 -5.08 9.77 -19.85
C ALA A 17 -4.20 8.57 -19.44
N LEU A 18 -4.58 7.83 -18.38
CA LEU A 18 -3.89 6.63 -17.92
C LEU A 18 -4.47 5.33 -18.51
N ASP A 19 -5.40 5.40 -19.46
CA ASP A 19 -6.11 4.22 -19.98
C ASP A 19 -5.17 3.09 -20.43
N SER A 20 -4.12 3.41 -21.16
CA SER A 20 -3.14 2.42 -21.64
C SER A 20 -2.38 1.68 -20.52
N VAL A 21 -2.33 2.23 -19.31
CA VAL A 21 -1.64 1.64 -18.16
C VAL A 21 -2.23 0.28 -17.77
N GLN A 22 -3.51 0.05 -18.00
CA GLN A 22 -4.19 -1.22 -17.71
C GLN A 22 -3.53 -2.44 -18.38
N TYR A 23 -2.77 -2.26 -19.43
CA TYR A 23 -2.11 -3.34 -20.20
C TYR A 23 -0.64 -3.56 -19.81
N LEU A 24 -0.07 -2.75 -18.94
CA LEU A 24 1.35 -2.88 -18.55
C LEU A 24 1.54 -4.11 -17.65
N THR A 25 2.58 -4.90 -17.94
CA THR A 25 2.91 -6.14 -17.23
C THR A 25 4.34 -6.18 -16.69
N TRP A 26 5.17 -5.17 -17.00
CA TRP A 26 6.59 -5.18 -16.70
C TRP A 26 6.97 -4.57 -15.34
N HIS A 27 6.03 -3.90 -14.64
CA HIS A 27 6.22 -3.43 -13.26
C HIS A 27 4.93 -3.56 -12.45
N HIS A 28 5.04 -3.44 -11.12
CA HIS A 28 3.92 -3.65 -10.22
C HIS A 28 3.02 -2.43 -9.97
N ASP A 29 3.53 -1.21 -10.25
CA ASP A 29 2.83 0.04 -9.88
C ASP A 29 1.48 0.22 -10.60
N VAL A 30 1.21 -0.58 -11.62
CA VAL A 30 -0.05 -0.54 -12.39
C VAL A 30 -1.28 -0.62 -11.46
N GLY A 31 -1.21 -1.45 -10.40
CA GLY A 31 -2.28 -1.59 -9.42
C GLY A 31 -2.55 -0.30 -8.67
N PHE A 32 -1.51 0.41 -8.26
CA PHE A 32 -1.65 1.69 -7.57
C PHE A 32 -2.03 2.83 -8.53
N MET A 33 -1.47 2.87 -9.72
CA MET A 33 -1.79 3.90 -10.73
C MET A 33 -3.27 3.89 -11.07
N ILE A 34 -3.84 2.74 -11.38
CA ILE A 34 -5.27 2.59 -11.68
C ILE A 34 -6.12 2.62 -10.40
N GLY A 35 -5.62 2.11 -9.29
CA GLY A 35 -6.29 2.18 -7.98
C GLY A 35 -6.51 3.61 -7.50
N SER A 36 -5.51 4.48 -7.67
CA SER A 36 -5.62 5.89 -7.28
C SER A 36 -6.38 6.78 -8.25
N SER A 37 -6.65 6.32 -9.47
CA SER A 37 -7.34 7.04 -10.54
C SER A 37 -8.71 6.41 -10.86
N TYR A 38 -8.74 5.39 -11.70
CA TYR A 38 -9.98 4.75 -12.16
C TYR A 38 -10.83 4.17 -11.03
N LEU A 39 -10.21 3.50 -10.03
CA LEU A 39 -10.97 2.95 -8.91
C LEU A 39 -11.61 4.05 -8.06
N ASN A 40 -10.93 5.19 -7.87
CA ASN A 40 -11.51 6.34 -7.20
C ASN A 40 -12.60 7.02 -8.05
N GLY A 41 -12.44 7.09 -9.35
CA GLY A 41 -13.47 7.58 -10.26
C GLY A 41 -14.72 6.70 -10.22
N TYR A 42 -14.56 5.39 -10.22
CA TYR A 42 -15.65 4.43 -10.02
C TYR A 42 -16.38 4.66 -8.68
N ARG A 43 -15.63 4.74 -7.58
CA ARG A 43 -16.20 4.85 -6.23
C ARG A 43 -16.85 6.20 -5.92
N PHE A 44 -16.27 7.30 -6.39
CA PHE A 44 -16.68 8.65 -5.97
C PHE A 44 -17.46 9.43 -7.03
N ALA A 45 -17.29 9.09 -8.29
CA ALA A 45 -18.00 9.72 -9.41
C ALA A 45 -19.03 8.78 -10.06
N ASN A 46 -19.20 7.55 -9.51
CA ASN A 46 -20.09 6.52 -10.04
C ASN A 46 -19.85 6.21 -11.53
N LYS A 47 -18.58 6.18 -11.95
CA LYS A 47 -18.16 5.89 -13.32
C LYS A 47 -18.16 4.39 -13.56
N GLU A 48 -19.32 3.82 -13.88
CA GLU A 48 -19.49 2.39 -14.16
C GLU A 48 -18.63 1.90 -15.32
N GLU A 49 -18.37 2.77 -16.30
CA GLU A 49 -17.50 2.54 -17.46
C GLU A 49 -16.02 2.29 -17.10
N TYR A 50 -15.63 2.58 -15.86
CA TYR A 50 -14.27 2.32 -15.38
C TYR A 50 -14.04 0.88 -14.88
N LYS A 51 -15.11 0.11 -14.67
CA LYS A 51 -15.01 -1.31 -14.24
C LYS A 51 -14.14 -2.18 -15.14
N PRO A 52 -14.31 -2.16 -16.48
CA PRO A 52 -13.45 -2.97 -17.35
C PRO A 52 -11.96 -2.66 -17.20
N VAL A 53 -11.59 -1.38 -17.02
CA VAL A 53 -10.20 -0.94 -16.83
C VAL A 53 -9.63 -1.51 -15.52
N ILE A 54 -10.41 -1.47 -14.43
CA ILE A 54 -10.01 -2.02 -13.13
C ILE A 54 -9.77 -3.54 -13.24
N ILE A 55 -10.67 -4.27 -13.88
CA ILE A 55 -10.57 -5.73 -14.06
C ILE A 55 -9.38 -6.08 -14.96
N GLN A 56 -9.22 -5.36 -16.09
CA GLN A 56 -8.09 -5.58 -17.00
C GLN A 56 -6.75 -5.31 -16.29
N THR A 57 -6.66 -4.26 -15.47
CA THR A 57 -5.45 -3.97 -14.68
C THR A 57 -5.12 -5.09 -13.69
N ALA A 58 -6.13 -5.63 -13.03
CA ALA A 58 -5.93 -6.77 -12.13
C ALA A 58 -5.42 -8.00 -12.88
N LYS A 59 -5.92 -8.26 -14.10
CA LYS A 59 -5.40 -9.31 -14.98
C LYS A 59 -3.94 -9.07 -15.33
N SER A 60 -3.57 -7.85 -15.73
CA SER A 60 -2.19 -7.49 -16.05
C SER A 60 -1.26 -7.61 -14.84
N LEU A 61 -1.67 -7.11 -13.68
CA LEU A 61 -0.90 -7.23 -12.43
C LEU A 61 -0.73 -8.69 -12.01
N SER A 62 -1.75 -9.52 -12.19
CA SER A 62 -1.72 -10.94 -11.82
C SER A 62 -0.68 -11.74 -12.60
N THR A 63 -0.26 -11.28 -13.79
CA THR A 63 0.84 -11.93 -14.55
C THR A 63 2.17 -11.88 -13.81
N ARG A 64 2.30 -10.97 -12.83
CA ARG A 64 3.49 -10.84 -12.00
C ARG A 64 3.48 -11.76 -10.77
N PHE A 65 2.40 -12.51 -10.56
CA PHE A 65 2.33 -13.45 -9.44
C PHE A 65 3.28 -14.63 -9.65
N ARG A 66 4.05 -14.96 -8.62
CA ARG A 66 4.99 -16.09 -8.60
C ARG A 66 4.48 -17.12 -7.59
N PRO A 67 3.80 -18.19 -8.05
CA PRO A 67 3.10 -19.13 -7.17
C PRO A 67 4.00 -19.80 -6.15
N ALA A 68 5.23 -20.19 -6.54
CA ALA A 68 6.18 -20.85 -5.63
C ALA A 68 6.54 -19.96 -4.43
N ALA A 69 6.78 -18.66 -4.66
CA ALA A 69 7.06 -17.70 -3.60
C ALA A 69 5.77 -17.13 -2.96
N GLY A 70 4.63 -17.23 -3.64
CA GLY A 70 3.36 -16.69 -3.17
C GLY A 70 3.32 -15.15 -3.15
N VAL A 71 3.98 -14.49 -4.10
CA VAL A 71 4.15 -13.02 -4.14
C VAL A 71 3.95 -12.46 -5.54
N LEU A 72 3.61 -11.18 -5.60
CA LEU A 72 3.69 -10.35 -6.81
C LEU A 72 5.12 -9.83 -6.94
N GLN A 73 5.79 -10.14 -8.03
CA GLN A 73 7.12 -9.62 -8.34
C GLN A 73 7.04 -8.13 -8.67
N SER A 74 7.90 -7.29 -8.06
CA SER A 74 7.84 -5.84 -8.24
C SER A 74 8.47 -5.39 -9.55
N TRP A 75 9.69 -5.79 -9.82
CA TRP A 75 10.46 -5.36 -11.00
C TRP A 75 10.98 -6.56 -11.77
N ASP A 76 11.24 -6.36 -13.07
CA ASP A 76 12.02 -7.31 -13.84
C ASP A 76 13.47 -7.28 -13.34
N ALA A 77 14.00 -8.44 -13.00
CA ALA A 77 15.31 -8.54 -12.35
C ALA A 77 16.49 -8.51 -13.35
N ASP A 78 16.20 -8.70 -14.62
CA ASP A 78 17.17 -8.82 -15.73
C ASP A 78 17.38 -7.53 -16.52
N LYS A 79 16.72 -6.43 -16.13
CA LYS A 79 16.73 -5.15 -16.86
C LYS A 79 17.21 -3.99 -16.00
N GLY A 80 17.76 -2.98 -16.66
CA GLY A 80 18.15 -1.73 -16.05
C GLY A 80 19.09 -1.89 -14.85
N TRP A 81 18.94 -1.04 -13.85
CA TRP A 81 19.73 -1.06 -12.63
C TRP A 81 19.43 -2.27 -11.73
N GLN A 82 18.27 -2.91 -11.89
CA GLN A 82 17.88 -4.09 -11.13
C GLN A 82 18.78 -5.29 -11.48
N ALA A 83 19.22 -5.41 -12.74
CA ALA A 83 20.12 -6.46 -13.17
C ALA A 83 21.46 -6.46 -12.42
N GLN A 84 21.93 -5.27 -11.99
CA GLN A 84 23.19 -5.13 -11.23
C GLN A 84 23.07 -5.59 -9.78
N ARG A 85 21.84 -5.79 -9.26
CA ARG A 85 21.60 -6.22 -7.88
C ARG A 85 21.70 -7.74 -7.68
N GLY A 86 21.70 -8.52 -8.77
CA GLY A 86 21.70 -9.97 -8.73
C GLY A 86 20.44 -10.55 -8.11
N TRP A 87 19.32 -9.83 -8.20
CA TRP A 87 18.00 -10.31 -7.80
C TRP A 87 17.47 -11.34 -8.81
N LYS A 88 16.53 -12.20 -8.36
CA LYS A 88 15.79 -13.10 -9.23
C LYS A 88 14.28 -12.77 -9.24
N CYS A 89 13.73 -12.52 -8.06
CA CYS A 89 12.33 -12.17 -7.89
C CYS A 89 12.20 -11.11 -6.77
N PRO A 90 12.58 -9.85 -7.06
CA PRO A 90 12.51 -8.78 -6.07
C PRO A 90 11.07 -8.37 -5.80
N VAL A 91 10.74 -8.27 -4.53
CA VAL A 91 9.46 -7.81 -4.02
C VAL A 91 9.71 -6.67 -3.05
N ILE A 92 9.13 -5.50 -3.33
CA ILE A 92 9.19 -4.37 -2.41
C ILE A 92 7.92 -4.27 -1.59
N ILE A 93 8.06 -3.74 -0.39
CA ILE A 93 6.92 -3.56 0.53
C ILE A 93 5.83 -2.68 -0.08
N ASP A 94 6.16 -1.82 -1.02
CA ASP A 94 5.23 -0.97 -1.78
C ASP A 94 4.17 -1.78 -2.53
N ASN A 95 4.44 -3.05 -2.86
CA ASN A 95 3.45 -3.93 -3.48
C ASN A 95 2.16 -4.07 -2.66
N MET A 96 2.22 -3.83 -1.36
CA MET A 96 1.04 -3.83 -0.50
C MET A 96 -0.02 -2.79 -0.93
N MET A 97 0.38 -1.71 -1.62
CA MET A 97 -0.54 -0.70 -2.15
C MET A 97 -1.39 -1.19 -3.32
N ASN A 98 -0.97 -2.27 -4.01
CA ASN A 98 -1.67 -2.81 -5.18
C ASN A 98 -2.82 -3.75 -4.80
N LEU A 99 -2.83 -4.26 -3.56
CA LEU A 99 -3.79 -5.29 -3.14
C LEU A 99 -5.22 -4.78 -3.14
N GLU A 100 -5.43 -3.49 -2.90
CA GLU A 100 -6.76 -2.87 -2.94
C GLU A 100 -7.42 -3.04 -4.32
N LEU A 101 -6.67 -2.85 -5.40
CA LEU A 101 -7.17 -3.06 -6.76
C LEU A 101 -7.57 -4.52 -6.99
N LEU A 102 -6.78 -5.47 -6.52
CA LEU A 102 -7.08 -6.91 -6.67
C LEU A 102 -8.34 -7.32 -5.91
N PHE A 103 -8.50 -6.85 -4.67
CA PHE A 103 -9.72 -7.09 -3.90
C PHE A 103 -10.96 -6.53 -4.60
N GLU A 104 -10.85 -5.30 -5.12
CA GLU A 104 -11.97 -4.68 -5.82
C GLU A 104 -12.29 -5.38 -7.14
N ALA A 105 -11.27 -5.72 -7.93
CA ALA A 105 -11.46 -6.45 -9.18
C ALA A 105 -12.13 -7.82 -8.93
N SER A 106 -11.79 -8.51 -7.84
CA SER A 106 -12.45 -9.75 -7.46
C SER A 106 -13.95 -9.55 -7.22
N LYS A 107 -14.33 -8.47 -6.52
CA LYS A 107 -15.75 -8.15 -6.30
C LYS A 107 -16.48 -7.80 -7.60
N LEU A 108 -15.84 -7.01 -8.46
CA LEU A 108 -16.45 -6.54 -9.70
C LEU A 108 -16.61 -7.62 -10.75
N SER A 109 -15.67 -8.57 -10.80
CA SER A 109 -15.68 -9.66 -11.79
C SER A 109 -16.31 -10.96 -11.28
N GLY A 110 -16.39 -11.15 -9.97
CA GLY A 110 -16.73 -12.44 -9.34
C GLY A 110 -15.59 -13.46 -9.38
N ASP A 111 -14.42 -13.10 -9.93
CA ASP A 111 -13.25 -13.99 -10.00
C ASP A 111 -12.45 -13.93 -8.70
N SER A 112 -12.49 -15.01 -7.92
CA SER A 112 -11.76 -15.11 -6.65
C SER A 112 -10.24 -15.24 -6.81
N THR A 113 -9.73 -15.44 -8.03
CA THR A 113 -8.29 -15.53 -8.28
C THR A 113 -7.56 -14.26 -7.79
N TYR A 114 -8.12 -13.08 -8.05
CA TYR A 114 -7.53 -11.81 -7.61
C TYR A 114 -7.50 -11.69 -6.09
N TYR A 115 -8.58 -12.08 -5.41
CA TYR A 115 -8.64 -12.13 -3.94
C TYR A 115 -7.56 -13.07 -3.37
N ASN A 116 -7.44 -14.28 -3.93
CA ASN A 116 -6.49 -15.28 -3.48
C ASN A 116 -5.03 -14.83 -3.67
N ILE A 117 -4.71 -14.16 -4.78
CA ILE A 117 -3.41 -13.56 -5.03
C ILE A 117 -3.11 -12.50 -3.97
N ALA A 118 -4.05 -11.60 -3.68
CA ALA A 118 -3.88 -10.54 -2.70
C ALA A 118 -3.62 -11.09 -1.29
N VAL A 119 -4.42 -12.06 -0.84
CA VAL A 119 -4.26 -12.72 0.46
C VAL A 119 -2.92 -13.45 0.54
N LYS A 120 -2.58 -14.23 -0.50
CA LYS A 120 -1.32 -14.98 -0.50
C LYS A 120 -0.11 -14.06 -0.46
N HIS A 121 -0.13 -12.97 -1.23
CA HIS A 121 0.93 -11.97 -1.20
C HIS A 121 1.05 -11.33 0.19
N ALA A 122 -0.06 -10.90 0.80
CA ALA A 122 -0.07 -10.30 2.12
C ALA A 122 0.50 -11.24 3.20
N ASP A 123 0.11 -12.51 3.19
CA ASP A 123 0.59 -13.51 4.15
C ASP A 123 2.09 -13.79 3.99
N THR A 124 2.56 -13.91 2.75
CA THR A 124 3.99 -14.12 2.49
C THR A 124 4.81 -12.89 2.87
N THR A 125 4.29 -11.68 2.59
CA THR A 125 4.92 -10.42 2.98
C THR A 125 4.98 -10.29 4.51
N MET A 126 3.92 -10.65 5.23
CA MET A 126 3.91 -10.66 6.70
C MET A 126 5.00 -11.56 7.27
N LYS A 127 5.19 -12.74 6.69
CA LYS A 127 6.18 -13.72 7.14
C LYS A 127 7.63 -13.25 6.88
N ASN A 128 7.89 -12.60 5.76
CA ASN A 128 9.26 -12.46 5.25
C ASN A 128 9.82 -11.04 5.27
N HIS A 129 8.94 -9.99 5.26
CA HIS A 129 9.39 -8.60 5.19
C HIS A 129 9.60 -7.95 6.55
N PHE A 130 9.09 -8.52 7.63
CA PHE A 130 9.16 -7.90 8.95
C PHE A 130 10.32 -8.43 9.78
N ARG A 131 10.93 -7.54 10.55
CA ARG A 131 11.89 -7.84 11.61
C ARG A 131 11.17 -8.07 12.94
N ASP A 132 11.88 -8.55 13.94
CA ASP A 132 11.33 -8.83 15.27
C ASP A 132 10.77 -7.57 15.95
N ASP A 133 11.32 -6.39 15.63
CA ASP A 133 10.83 -5.10 16.11
C ASP A 133 9.57 -4.58 15.37
N ASN A 134 9.07 -5.33 14.39
CA ASN A 134 7.95 -5.00 13.50
C ASN A 134 8.24 -3.87 12.49
N SER A 135 9.50 -3.48 12.30
CA SER A 135 9.89 -2.73 11.11
C SER A 135 9.95 -3.65 9.89
N CYS A 136 9.81 -3.11 8.68
CA CYS A 136 9.90 -3.91 7.47
C CYS A 136 11.09 -3.55 6.62
N TYR A 137 11.64 -4.57 5.94
CA TYR A 137 12.60 -4.42 4.85
C TYR A 137 11.94 -3.76 3.64
N HIS A 138 12.70 -3.00 2.88
CA HIS A 138 12.21 -2.44 1.62
C HIS A 138 12.06 -3.55 0.56
N VAL A 139 13.12 -4.33 0.32
CA VAL A 139 13.18 -5.36 -0.71
C VAL A 139 13.44 -6.72 -0.08
N VAL A 140 12.64 -7.71 -0.44
CA VAL A 140 12.93 -9.12 -0.23
C VAL A 140 13.01 -9.79 -1.59
N ASP A 141 14.17 -10.42 -1.88
CA ASP A 141 14.39 -11.18 -3.10
C ASP A 141 14.13 -12.66 -2.86
N TYR A 142 13.35 -13.26 -3.73
CA TYR A 142 12.97 -14.66 -3.65
C TYR A 142 13.59 -15.47 -4.78
N ASP A 143 13.76 -16.76 -4.55
CA ASP A 143 13.96 -17.70 -5.65
C ASP A 143 12.59 -17.98 -6.31
N PRO A 144 12.42 -17.72 -7.60
CA PRO A 144 11.12 -17.88 -8.27
C PRO A 144 10.70 -19.36 -8.43
N VAL A 145 11.62 -20.31 -8.25
CA VAL A 145 11.36 -21.75 -8.39
C VAL A 145 11.05 -22.39 -7.05
N THR A 146 11.87 -22.12 -6.00
CA THR A 146 11.69 -22.73 -4.68
C THR A 146 10.80 -21.88 -3.76
N GLY A 147 10.66 -20.59 -4.03
CA GLY A 147 9.94 -19.65 -3.18
C GLY A 147 10.73 -19.19 -1.94
N GLU A 148 11.98 -19.62 -1.78
CA GLU A 148 12.80 -19.26 -0.64
C GLU A 148 13.31 -17.83 -0.70
N VAL A 149 13.47 -17.21 0.46
CA VAL A 149 14.10 -15.88 0.59
C VAL A 149 15.59 -15.99 0.33
N ARG A 150 16.10 -15.23 -0.64
CA ARG A 150 17.50 -15.17 -1.00
C ARG A 150 18.23 -14.02 -0.32
N LYS A 151 17.63 -12.83 -0.29
CA LYS A 151 18.23 -11.61 0.23
C LYS A 151 17.17 -10.69 0.81
N ARG A 152 17.56 -9.86 1.80
CA ARG A 152 16.79 -8.71 2.28
C ARG A 152 17.64 -7.47 2.10
N GLN A 153 17.12 -6.47 1.42
CA GLN A 153 17.88 -5.30 0.99
C GLN A 153 17.03 -4.04 0.92
N THR A 154 17.67 -2.93 0.61
CA THR A 154 16.98 -1.71 0.22
C THR A 154 17.34 -1.29 -1.20
N ALA A 155 16.43 -0.55 -1.84
CA ALA A 155 16.67 0.18 -3.08
C ALA A 155 16.62 1.69 -2.86
N GLN A 156 15.81 2.16 -1.91
CA GLN A 156 15.52 3.57 -1.67
C GLN A 156 15.79 4.01 -0.23
N GLY A 157 16.04 3.09 0.70
CA GLY A 157 16.43 3.40 2.08
C GLY A 157 17.92 3.68 2.20
N TYR A 158 18.34 4.12 3.38
CA TYR A 158 19.72 4.46 3.71
C TYR A 158 20.64 3.22 3.66
N ALA A 159 20.21 2.11 4.21
CA ALA A 159 20.95 0.86 4.26
C ALA A 159 19.98 -0.33 4.28
N ASP A 160 20.47 -1.55 4.02
CA ASP A 160 19.63 -2.76 3.94
C ASP A 160 18.85 -3.01 5.23
N GLU A 161 19.44 -2.71 6.38
CA GLU A 161 18.81 -2.85 7.70
C GLU A 161 18.12 -1.57 8.20
N SER A 162 18.04 -0.52 7.39
CA SER A 162 17.44 0.75 7.81
C SER A 162 15.92 0.72 7.81
N ILE A 163 15.33 1.69 8.53
CA ILE A 163 13.88 1.88 8.61
C ILE A 163 13.47 2.98 7.64
N TRP A 164 13.32 2.62 6.36
CA TRP A 164 12.84 3.51 5.32
C TRP A 164 11.36 3.82 5.54
N SER A 165 11.06 5.08 5.88
CA SER A 165 9.75 5.47 6.42
C SER A 165 8.57 5.29 5.46
N ARG A 166 8.77 5.53 4.15
CA ARG A 166 7.72 5.32 3.17
C ARG A 166 7.33 3.84 3.06
N GLY A 167 8.30 2.93 3.20
CA GLY A 167 8.02 1.49 3.22
C GLY A 167 7.17 1.07 4.42
N GLN A 168 7.46 1.59 5.62
CA GLN A 168 6.64 1.34 6.81
C GLN A 168 5.20 1.80 6.58
N ALA A 169 5.05 2.94 5.93
CA ALA A 169 3.75 3.50 5.61
C ALA A 169 2.95 2.64 4.63
N TRP A 170 3.60 2.08 3.60
CA TRP A 170 2.95 1.16 2.67
C TRP A 170 2.53 -0.14 3.35
N ALA A 171 3.33 -0.64 4.29
CA ALA A 171 2.95 -1.78 5.11
C ALA A 171 1.68 -1.50 5.91
N ILE A 172 1.64 -0.39 6.65
CA ILE A 172 0.47 0.02 7.45
C ILE A 172 -0.77 0.13 6.57
N TYR A 173 -0.67 0.83 5.43
CA TYR A 173 -1.76 0.98 4.47
C TYR A 173 -2.28 -0.35 3.95
N GLY A 174 -1.38 -1.17 3.39
CA GLY A 174 -1.76 -2.42 2.75
C GLY A 174 -2.40 -3.41 3.72
N TYR A 175 -1.87 -3.54 4.95
CA TYR A 175 -2.48 -4.40 5.97
C TYR A 175 -3.81 -3.85 6.49
N ALA A 176 -3.99 -2.54 6.57
CA ALA A 176 -5.30 -1.95 6.87
C ALA A 176 -6.34 -2.28 5.78
N VAL A 177 -5.93 -2.22 4.50
CA VAL A 177 -6.77 -2.65 3.37
C VAL A 177 -7.07 -4.14 3.46
N CYS A 178 -6.08 -5.00 3.69
CA CYS A 178 -6.31 -6.44 3.85
C CYS A 178 -7.32 -6.74 4.96
N TYR A 179 -7.21 -6.07 6.12
CA TYR A 179 -8.21 -6.21 7.18
C TYR A 179 -9.61 -5.74 6.73
N ARG A 180 -9.70 -4.61 6.06
CA ARG A 180 -10.97 -4.09 5.52
C ARG A 180 -11.68 -5.12 4.65
N GLU A 181 -10.92 -5.79 3.78
CA GLU A 181 -11.46 -6.70 2.78
C GLU A 181 -11.73 -8.12 3.32
N THR A 182 -10.85 -8.62 4.19
CA THR A 182 -10.91 -10.01 4.68
C THR A 182 -11.58 -10.16 6.04
N LYS A 183 -11.58 -9.10 6.87
CA LYS A 183 -11.93 -9.11 8.30
C LYS A 183 -11.02 -9.98 9.17
N ASP A 184 -9.93 -10.50 8.62
CA ASP A 184 -8.96 -11.27 9.40
C ASP A 184 -8.12 -10.35 10.28
N ARG A 185 -8.24 -10.55 11.58
CA ARG A 185 -7.63 -9.73 12.62
C ARG A 185 -6.10 -9.67 12.54
N LYS A 186 -5.45 -10.72 12.02
CA LYS A 186 -3.97 -10.74 11.87
C LYS A 186 -3.44 -9.54 11.09
N TYR A 187 -4.17 -9.08 10.08
CA TYR A 187 -3.76 -7.94 9.25
C TYR A 187 -3.86 -6.62 10.01
N LEU A 188 -4.93 -6.43 10.79
CA LEU A 188 -5.04 -5.24 11.64
C LEU A 188 -3.94 -5.21 12.69
N ASP A 189 -3.66 -6.36 13.31
CA ASP A 189 -2.62 -6.47 14.33
C ASP A 189 -1.24 -6.15 13.76
N GLN A 190 -0.92 -6.61 12.54
CA GLN A 190 0.34 -6.24 11.86
C GLN A 190 0.41 -4.74 11.55
N ALA A 191 -0.66 -4.15 11.03
CA ALA A 191 -0.71 -2.70 10.77
C ALA A 191 -0.45 -1.90 12.06
N LEU A 192 -1.08 -2.31 13.18
CA LEU A 192 -0.92 -1.66 14.47
C LEU A 192 0.49 -1.85 15.07
N LYS A 193 1.09 -3.03 14.93
CA LYS A 193 2.47 -3.29 15.38
C LYS A 193 3.45 -2.36 14.68
N THR A 194 3.38 -2.26 13.34
CA THR A 194 4.24 -1.39 12.55
C THR A 194 4.00 0.08 12.88
N PHE A 195 2.75 0.50 13.04
CA PHE A 195 2.40 1.85 13.45
C PHE A 195 2.98 2.22 14.82
N ASN A 196 2.80 1.34 15.83
CA ASN A 196 3.30 1.58 17.18
C ASN A 196 4.84 1.57 17.23
N MET A 197 5.48 0.71 16.44
CA MET A 197 6.93 0.71 16.27
C MET A 197 7.41 2.08 15.78
N MET A 198 6.88 2.58 14.66
CA MET A 198 7.25 3.88 14.10
C MET A 198 7.03 5.03 15.10
N LYS A 199 5.87 5.05 15.74
CA LYS A 199 5.50 6.10 16.70
C LYS A 199 6.44 6.17 17.90
N ASN A 200 6.93 5.01 18.36
CA ASN A 200 7.73 4.90 19.57
C ASN A 200 9.24 4.97 19.31
N LEU A 201 9.68 5.22 18.08
CA LEU A 201 11.10 5.44 17.79
C LEU A 201 11.61 6.68 18.56
N LYS A 202 12.77 6.53 19.21
CA LYS A 202 13.37 7.59 20.03
C LYS A 202 13.63 8.90 19.27
N ASN A 203 13.88 8.79 17.97
CA ASN A 203 14.17 9.91 17.08
C ASN A 203 12.95 10.34 16.25
N MET A 204 11.75 9.86 16.59
CA MET A 204 10.53 10.34 15.94
C MET A 204 10.34 11.83 16.32
N PRO A 205 10.21 12.74 15.33
CA PRO A 205 9.96 14.15 15.60
C PRO A 205 8.65 14.38 16.38
N GLU A 206 8.59 15.45 17.17
CA GLU A 206 7.40 15.80 17.99
C GLU A 206 6.13 16.01 17.15
N ASP A 207 6.29 16.53 15.92
CA ASP A 207 5.19 16.69 14.96
C ASP A 207 4.79 15.37 14.27
N LEU A 208 5.50 14.28 14.61
CA LEU A 208 5.31 12.92 14.08
C LEU A 208 5.44 12.84 12.55
N ILE A 209 6.07 13.76 11.88
CA ILE A 209 6.45 13.64 10.47
C ILE A 209 7.81 12.95 10.42
N PRO A 210 7.89 11.68 10.02
CA PRO A 210 9.14 10.94 10.08
C PRO A 210 10.16 11.50 9.09
N TYR A 211 11.43 11.28 9.38
CA TYR A 211 12.50 11.47 8.39
C TYR A 211 12.31 10.47 7.24
N TRP A 212 12.94 10.71 6.08
CA TRP A 212 12.85 9.81 4.93
C TRP A 212 13.29 8.38 5.25
N ASP A 213 14.27 8.26 6.16
CA ASP A 213 14.71 7.00 6.75
C ASP A 213 15.09 7.27 8.22
N MET A 214 14.51 6.50 9.13
CA MET A 214 14.65 6.70 10.57
C MET A 214 16.00 6.23 11.11
N SER A 215 16.76 5.47 10.33
CA SER A 215 18.09 4.97 10.70
C SER A 215 19.22 5.79 10.09
N ALA A 216 18.92 6.75 9.19
CA ALA A 216 19.95 7.56 8.55
C ALA A 216 20.63 8.49 9.57
N PRO A 217 21.96 8.64 9.55
CA PRO A 217 22.66 9.63 10.37
C PRO A 217 22.32 11.05 9.90
N ASN A 218 22.52 12.05 10.76
CA ASN A 218 22.38 13.47 10.43
C ASN A 218 20.99 13.87 9.89
N HIS A 219 19.95 13.52 10.62
CA HIS A 219 18.56 13.84 10.27
C HIS A 219 18.32 15.34 9.94
N ALA A 220 19.17 16.25 10.44
CA ALA A 220 19.07 17.68 10.17
C ALA A 220 19.38 18.06 8.71
N THR A 221 20.17 17.27 8.00
CA THR A 221 20.56 17.52 6.59
C THR A 221 19.67 16.80 5.58
N PHE A 222 19.01 15.72 5.98
CA PHE A 222 18.08 15.01 5.13
C PHE A 222 16.66 15.48 5.42
N ARG A 223 16.06 16.17 4.47
CA ARG A 223 14.71 16.70 4.56
C ARG A 223 13.73 15.62 5.03
N ARG A 224 12.82 16.00 5.92
CA ARG A 224 11.58 15.29 6.19
C ARG A 224 10.94 14.86 4.88
N LEU A 225 10.27 13.72 4.89
CA LEU A 225 9.73 13.05 3.70
C LEU A 225 9.22 14.01 2.63
N PRO A 226 9.65 13.85 1.38
CA PRO A 226 9.13 14.67 0.28
C PRO A 226 7.62 14.56 0.18
N VAL A 227 7.03 15.60 -0.39
CA VAL A 227 5.59 15.81 -0.63
C VAL A 227 4.85 14.64 -1.32
N SER A 228 5.56 13.62 -1.81
CA SER A 228 5.02 12.43 -2.46
C SER A 228 4.33 11.41 -1.55
N LEU A 229 4.35 11.62 -0.22
CA LEU A 229 3.49 10.84 0.65
C LEU A 229 2.02 11.23 0.48
N PRO A 230 1.12 10.25 0.52
CA PRO A 230 -0.31 10.56 0.58
C PRO A 230 -0.59 11.60 1.68
N PRO A 231 -1.53 12.53 1.47
CA PRO A 231 -1.82 13.62 2.41
C PRO A 231 -2.06 13.16 3.85
N PHE A 232 -2.56 11.94 4.03
CA PHE A 232 -2.82 11.36 5.35
C PHE A 232 -1.54 11.06 6.15
N MET A 233 -0.38 10.90 5.50
CA MET A 233 0.90 10.68 6.17
C MET A 233 1.65 11.97 6.51
N ARG A 234 1.15 13.13 6.05
CA ARG A 234 1.77 14.41 6.32
C ARG A 234 1.36 15.03 7.64
N SER A 235 0.29 14.58 8.26
CA SER A 235 -0.15 15.13 9.54
C SER A 235 -0.07 14.10 10.63
N ALA A 236 1.01 14.13 11.33
CA ALA A 236 1.23 13.31 12.49
C ALA A 236 0.41 13.72 13.73
N ARG A 237 -0.16 14.93 13.73
CA ARG A 237 -1.26 15.29 14.67
C ARG A 237 -2.39 14.27 14.63
N TRP A 238 -2.52 13.61 13.56
CA TRP A 238 -3.41 12.54 13.26
C TRP A 238 -3.07 11.23 13.97
N MET A 239 -1.81 10.81 13.97
CA MET A 239 -1.36 9.65 14.71
C MET A 239 -1.55 9.80 16.22
N CYS A 240 -1.31 10.99 16.79
CA CYS A 240 -1.55 11.27 18.21
C CYS A 240 -3.03 11.34 18.60
N ARG A 241 -3.90 11.84 17.73
CA ARG A 241 -5.36 11.83 17.98
C ARG A 241 -5.97 10.44 17.98
N MET A 242 -5.25 9.45 17.46
CA MET A 242 -5.69 8.06 17.41
C MET A 242 -5.66 7.35 18.76
N GLN A 243 -4.69 7.63 19.63
CA GLN A 243 -4.51 6.83 20.84
C GLN A 243 -5.68 6.81 21.82
N PRO A 244 -6.35 7.93 22.15
CA PRO A 244 -7.52 7.89 23.01
C PRO A 244 -8.73 7.23 22.34
N ALA A 245 -8.86 7.40 21.04
CA ALA A 245 -9.92 6.79 20.25
C ALA A 245 -9.71 5.28 20.08
N ILE A 246 -8.45 4.84 19.93
CA ILE A 246 -8.04 3.43 19.80
C ILE A 246 -8.49 2.60 20.99
N LYS A 247 -8.35 3.10 22.21
CA LYS A 247 -8.71 2.38 23.44
C LYS A 247 -10.22 2.33 23.74
N ARG A 248 -11.02 3.16 23.07
CA ARG A 248 -12.45 3.35 23.39
C ARG A 248 -13.42 3.00 22.27
N MET A 249 -12.96 2.63 21.08
CA MET A 249 -13.85 2.42 19.93
C MET A 249 -14.17 0.93 19.71
N PRO A 250 -15.45 0.59 19.47
CA PRO A 250 -15.83 -0.70 18.90
C PRO A 250 -15.19 -0.87 17.51
N THR A 251 -14.99 -2.10 17.09
CA THR A 251 -14.31 -2.50 15.84
C THR A 251 -14.75 -1.74 14.58
N VAL A 252 -16.01 -1.31 14.51
CA VAL A 252 -16.60 -0.55 13.39
C VAL A 252 -16.08 0.89 13.31
N SER A 253 -15.81 1.54 14.45
CA SER A 253 -15.31 2.92 14.49
C SER A 253 -13.86 3.04 14.03
N TRP A 254 -13.06 1.98 14.17
CA TRP A 254 -11.71 1.88 13.64
C TRP A 254 -11.68 1.91 12.12
N PHE A 255 -12.60 1.18 11.52
CA PHE A 255 -12.76 1.10 10.09
C PHE A 255 -13.09 2.48 9.46
N LEU A 256 -14.03 3.21 10.07
CA LEU A 256 -14.39 4.57 9.65
C LEU A 256 -13.22 5.56 9.84
N PHE A 257 -12.38 5.31 10.82
CA PHE A 257 -11.22 6.13 11.09
C PHE A 257 -10.10 5.88 10.06
N LEU A 258 -9.76 4.63 9.74
CA LEU A 258 -8.84 4.27 8.65
C LEU A 258 -9.38 4.72 7.29
N LEU A 259 -10.70 4.66 7.05
CA LEU A 259 -11.34 5.20 5.85
C LEU A 259 -11.18 6.72 5.74
N ARG A 260 -11.34 7.48 6.84
CA ARG A 260 -11.05 8.92 6.86
C ARG A 260 -9.59 9.22 6.53
N LEU A 261 -8.70 8.31 6.85
CA LEU A 261 -7.28 8.41 6.61
C LEU A 261 -6.87 8.17 5.16
N THR A 262 -7.56 7.27 4.50
CA THR A 262 -7.37 6.98 3.08
C THR A 262 -8.09 7.98 2.18
N GLY A 263 -8.70 9.03 2.74
CA GLY A 263 -9.48 10.03 1.99
C GLY A 263 -10.86 9.52 1.55
N LEU A 264 -11.27 8.35 2.02
CA LEU A 264 -12.56 7.75 1.71
C LEU A 264 -13.64 8.31 2.67
N HIS A 265 -14.26 9.45 2.32
CA HIS A 265 -15.43 9.95 3.01
C HIS A 265 -16.65 9.08 2.67
N TRP A 266 -17.15 8.36 3.67
CA TRP A 266 -18.50 7.83 3.63
C TRP A 266 -19.50 8.99 3.81
N VAL A 267 -20.34 9.22 2.83
CA VAL A 267 -21.51 10.08 2.99
C VAL A 267 -22.48 9.31 3.88
N ARG A 268 -22.72 9.85 5.06
CA ARG A 268 -23.78 9.37 5.95
C ARG A 268 -25.10 9.68 5.26
N THR A 269 -25.78 8.70 4.72
CA THR A 269 -27.22 8.81 4.47
C THR A 269 -27.87 8.73 5.83
N GLU A 270 -28.32 9.88 6.32
CA GLU A 270 -29.27 9.95 7.42
C GLU A 270 -30.58 9.35 6.91
N THR A 271 -30.87 8.13 7.29
CA THR A 271 -32.26 7.67 7.37
C THR A 271 -32.70 7.89 8.81
N SER A 272 -33.53 8.92 8.95
CA SER A 272 -34.37 9.11 10.10
C SER A 272 -35.22 7.88 10.38
N CYS A 273 -35.15 7.35 11.55
CA CYS A 273 -36.22 6.92 12.44
C CYS A 273 -35.65 6.77 13.83
#